data_b97fca22c7c94d6214c40e38b08ddff0
#
_entry.id   b97fca22c7c94d6214c40e38b08ddff0
#
_cell.length_a   1.000
_cell.length_b   1.000
_cell.length_c   1.000
_cell.angle_alpha   90.00
_cell.angle_beta   90.00
_cell.angle_gamma   90.00
#
_symmetry.space_group_name_H-M   'P 1'
#
loop_
_entity.id
_entity.type
_entity.pdbx_description
1 polymer ?
#
loop_
_entity_poly.entity_id
_entity_poly.type
_entity_poly.pdbx_seq_one_letter_code
_entity_poly.pdbx_strand_id
1 'polypeptide(L)'
;CIRDSDSKGALLYDTYIIEELRSDSNKGFELIPPFEIVVSRNNLVIDLGTLTDEYEKEISIHTTATSKDGEKTILAGKEVTIVDTVKLDGLTKGTKYQLKGWQMLKEENAELIIDGKRVENDYTFVADDEEMKVEISYTFNASALGGKNLVTFEELYDFSNPDEPVKVAEHKDIEDDGQTVLITERIIKIHTTATDKDGNKELKAGKDVTIIDTVTLEGLEVGTQYKLVGWQMLKEENAELLINGKRVESDYTFIADSETMKVEVAFTFDATSLDGKQLVTFEELYDLSNPDEPKKVTEHKDIEDKGQTITFKEKPEEPEKPETPPTPEKPNRPSDSPKTGDSTNVMAFIVMLLASAGGLAGTYLYKRRKMKKS
;
A
#
# COMPACT_ATOMS: atom_id res chain seq x y z
N CYS A 1 -26.54 -53.61 -32.96
CA CYS A 1 -26.29 -54.87 -33.72
C CYS A 1 -26.57 -56.05 -32.79
N ILE A 2 -27.61 -56.80 -33.07
CA ILE A 2 -27.89 -58.07 -32.35
C ILE A 2 -26.90 -59.07 -32.81
N ARG A 3 -25.96 -59.54 -31.99
CA ARG A 3 -24.92 -60.50 -32.32
C ARG A 3 -25.32 -61.96 -32.04
N ASP A 4 -26.44 -62.18 -31.34
CA ASP A 4 -26.84 -63.51 -30.83
C ASP A 4 -28.16 -64.07 -31.46
N SER A 5 -28.41 -63.70 -32.71
CA SER A 5 -29.53 -64.32 -33.46
C SER A 5 -29.17 -65.71 -33.92
N ASP A 6 -30.17 -66.57 -33.98
CA ASP A 6 -30.06 -67.88 -34.62
C ASP A 6 -29.75 -67.75 -36.14
N SER A 7 -29.55 -68.91 -36.84
CA SER A 7 -29.28 -68.88 -38.25
C SER A 7 -30.40 -68.30 -39.13
N LYS A 8 -31.56 -67.97 -38.52
CA LYS A 8 -32.74 -67.36 -39.15
C LYS A 8 -32.95 -65.93 -38.73
N GLY A 9 -32.07 -65.40 -37.90
CA GLY A 9 -32.14 -63.98 -37.38
C GLY A 9 -33.08 -63.80 -36.19
N ALA A 10 -33.54 -64.86 -35.52
CA ALA A 10 -34.36 -64.76 -34.32
C ALA A 10 -33.52 -64.68 -33.05
N LEU A 11 -33.93 -63.92 -32.06
CA LEU A 11 -33.33 -63.89 -30.77
C LEU A 11 -33.59 -65.19 -30.02
N LEU A 12 -32.59 -65.67 -29.26
CA LEU A 12 -32.73 -66.80 -28.34
C LEU A 12 -33.58 -66.42 -27.15
N TYR A 13 -34.04 -67.42 -26.37
CA TYR A 13 -34.76 -67.18 -25.13
C TYR A 13 -33.73 -66.69 -24.09
N ASP A 14 -33.80 -65.41 -23.78
CA ASP A 14 -32.92 -64.78 -22.79
C ASP A 14 -33.41 -63.37 -22.43
N THR A 15 -32.72 -62.74 -21.50
CA THR A 15 -32.86 -61.32 -21.19
C THR A 15 -31.83 -60.51 -21.99
N TYR A 16 -32.30 -59.52 -22.71
CA TYR A 16 -31.45 -58.64 -23.54
C TYR A 16 -31.49 -57.25 -22.99
N ILE A 17 -30.31 -56.59 -22.94
CA ILE A 17 -30.18 -55.15 -22.68
C ILE A 17 -30.21 -54.44 -24.03
N ILE A 18 -31.15 -53.52 -24.18
CA ILE A 18 -31.19 -52.58 -25.31
C ILE A 18 -30.50 -51.31 -24.88
N GLU A 19 -29.52 -50.91 -25.67
CA GLU A 19 -28.70 -49.70 -25.43
C GLU A 19 -28.62 -48.91 -26.73
N GLU A 20 -28.88 -47.60 -26.61
CA GLU A 20 -28.63 -46.68 -27.73
C GLU A 20 -27.14 -46.30 -27.74
N LEU A 21 -26.52 -46.38 -28.88
CA LEU A 21 -25.12 -46.02 -29.10
C LEU A 21 -25.02 -44.62 -29.72
N ARG A 22 -24.08 -43.81 -29.26
CA ARG A 22 -23.76 -42.53 -29.85
C ARG A 22 -23.37 -42.70 -31.34
N SER A 23 -23.96 -41.85 -32.19
CA SER A 23 -23.69 -41.79 -33.63
C SER A 23 -23.90 -40.37 -34.15
N ASP A 24 -23.53 -40.08 -35.39
CA ASP A 24 -23.79 -38.78 -36.01
C ASP A 24 -25.28 -38.41 -36.11
N SER A 25 -26.18 -39.46 -36.17
CA SER A 25 -27.62 -39.24 -36.30
C SER A 25 -28.33 -38.84 -35.01
N ASN A 26 -27.75 -39.12 -33.84
CA ASN A 26 -28.27 -38.75 -32.52
C ASN A 26 -27.35 -37.77 -31.79
N LYS A 27 -26.48 -37.07 -32.52
CA LYS A 27 -25.67 -35.98 -31.96
C LYS A 27 -26.57 -34.83 -31.49
N GLY A 28 -26.38 -34.36 -30.24
CA GLY A 28 -27.19 -33.31 -29.63
C GLY A 28 -28.49 -33.81 -29.01
N PHE A 29 -28.65 -35.14 -28.88
CA PHE A 29 -29.74 -35.78 -28.13
C PHE A 29 -29.18 -36.60 -26.96
N GLU A 30 -29.88 -36.61 -25.82
CA GLU A 30 -29.57 -37.53 -24.74
C GLU A 30 -29.79 -38.96 -25.18
N LEU A 31 -28.87 -39.89 -24.82
CA LEU A 31 -29.06 -41.28 -25.11
C LEU A 31 -30.18 -41.87 -24.27
N ILE A 32 -31.04 -42.68 -24.87
CA ILE A 32 -32.08 -43.42 -24.17
C ILE A 32 -31.41 -44.33 -23.12
N PRO A 33 -31.81 -44.27 -21.83
CA PRO A 33 -31.23 -45.16 -20.82
C PRO A 33 -31.38 -46.64 -21.21
N PRO A 34 -30.34 -47.46 -20.99
CA PRO A 34 -30.45 -48.88 -21.26
C PRO A 34 -31.64 -49.53 -20.53
N PHE A 35 -32.38 -50.36 -21.23
CA PHE A 35 -33.49 -51.09 -20.65
C PHE A 35 -33.47 -52.57 -21.03
N GLU A 36 -34.10 -53.41 -20.23
CA GLU A 36 -34.15 -54.87 -20.42
C GLU A 36 -35.42 -55.31 -21.12
N ILE A 37 -35.27 -56.29 -22.03
CA ILE A 37 -36.34 -57.04 -22.65
C ILE A 37 -36.14 -58.53 -22.40
N VAL A 38 -37.25 -59.29 -22.19
CA VAL A 38 -37.20 -60.72 -21.96
C VAL A 38 -37.84 -61.45 -23.14
N VAL A 39 -37.08 -62.29 -23.83
CA VAL A 39 -37.59 -63.15 -24.88
C VAL A 39 -37.82 -64.53 -24.32
N SER A 40 -39.10 -64.89 -24.01
CA SER A 40 -39.48 -66.12 -23.27
C SER A 40 -40.24 -67.17 -24.10
N ARG A 41 -40.62 -66.85 -25.31
CA ARG A 41 -41.42 -67.79 -26.15
C ARG A 41 -41.24 -67.48 -27.68
N ASN A 42 -41.51 -68.44 -28.50
CA ASN A 42 -41.58 -68.28 -29.97
C ASN A 42 -42.67 -67.28 -30.37
N ASN A 43 -42.44 -66.55 -31.43
CA ASN A 43 -43.32 -65.49 -31.96
C ASN A 43 -43.74 -64.40 -30.94
N LEU A 44 -42.90 -64.14 -29.95
CA LEU A 44 -43.11 -63.01 -29.05
C LEU A 44 -42.88 -61.70 -29.81
N VAL A 45 -43.89 -60.85 -29.83
CA VAL A 45 -43.74 -59.45 -30.29
C VAL A 45 -43.65 -58.59 -29.02
N ILE A 46 -42.56 -57.84 -28.89
CA ILE A 46 -42.36 -56.87 -27.83
C ILE A 46 -42.54 -55.52 -28.46
N ASP A 47 -43.66 -54.85 -28.14
CA ASP A 47 -43.92 -53.47 -28.53
C ASP A 47 -43.26 -52.55 -27.54
N LEU A 48 -42.24 -51.82 -27.95
CA LEU A 48 -41.54 -50.86 -27.12
C LEU A 48 -42.18 -49.46 -27.16
N GLY A 49 -43.28 -49.34 -27.97
CA GLY A 49 -43.87 -48.01 -28.19
C GLY A 49 -42.95 -47.09 -29.02
N THR A 50 -43.11 -45.82 -28.87
CA THR A 50 -42.20 -44.81 -29.45
C THR A 50 -41.16 -44.44 -28.41
N LEU A 51 -39.91 -44.69 -28.73
CA LEU A 51 -38.77 -44.19 -27.96
C LEU A 51 -38.39 -42.82 -28.55
N THR A 52 -38.38 -41.79 -27.71
CA THR A 52 -38.03 -40.40 -28.11
C THR A 52 -36.79 -39.98 -27.39
N ASP A 53 -35.87 -39.41 -28.12
CA ASP A 53 -34.69 -38.76 -27.59
C ASP A 53 -35.06 -37.35 -27.15
N GLU A 54 -34.51 -36.89 -26.04
CA GLU A 54 -34.55 -35.48 -25.63
C GLU A 54 -33.30 -34.78 -26.15
N TYR A 55 -33.40 -33.49 -26.41
CA TYR A 55 -32.21 -32.71 -26.75
C TYR A 55 -31.29 -32.65 -25.54
N GLU A 56 -29.98 -32.81 -25.79
CA GLU A 56 -28.97 -32.51 -24.77
C GLU A 56 -29.17 -31.08 -24.31
N LYS A 57 -29.30 -30.89 -23.00
CA LYS A 57 -29.35 -29.55 -22.40
C LYS A 57 -28.01 -28.87 -22.63
N GLU A 58 -28.04 -27.72 -23.27
CA GLU A 58 -26.86 -26.90 -23.42
C GLU A 58 -26.54 -26.27 -22.06
N ILE A 59 -25.35 -26.55 -21.53
CA ILE A 59 -24.90 -25.94 -20.27
C ILE A 59 -24.55 -24.48 -20.55
N SER A 60 -25.19 -23.57 -19.80
CA SER A 60 -24.90 -22.14 -19.88
C SER A 60 -24.20 -21.64 -18.62
N ILE A 61 -23.38 -20.61 -18.80
CA ILE A 61 -22.59 -19.98 -17.75
C ILE A 61 -22.79 -18.47 -17.83
N HIS A 62 -23.20 -17.87 -16.71
CA HIS A 62 -23.36 -16.42 -16.53
C HIS A 62 -22.61 -15.99 -15.28
N THR A 63 -21.78 -14.99 -15.39
CA THR A 63 -20.87 -14.67 -14.31
C THR A 63 -20.89 -13.18 -13.97
N THR A 64 -20.48 -12.83 -12.74
CA THR A 64 -20.39 -11.44 -12.27
C THR A 64 -19.24 -11.30 -11.31
N ALA A 65 -18.20 -10.58 -11.72
CA ALA A 65 -17.04 -10.30 -10.90
C ALA A 65 -17.20 -9.00 -10.10
N THR A 66 -16.82 -9.03 -8.81
CA THR A 66 -16.88 -7.88 -7.89
C THR A 66 -15.74 -7.93 -6.87
N SER A 67 -15.60 -6.87 -6.07
CA SER A 67 -14.85 -6.92 -4.80
C SER A 67 -15.54 -7.84 -3.79
N LYS A 68 -14.90 -8.11 -2.65
CA LYS A 68 -15.52 -8.80 -1.50
C LYS A 68 -16.78 -8.09 -0.98
N ASP A 69 -16.88 -6.78 -1.19
CA ASP A 69 -17.99 -5.95 -0.74
C ASP A 69 -19.08 -5.77 -1.82
N GLY A 70 -18.94 -6.44 -2.95
CA GLY A 70 -19.88 -6.40 -4.07
C GLY A 70 -19.72 -5.23 -5.03
N GLU A 71 -18.61 -4.46 -4.93
CA GLU A 71 -18.34 -3.28 -5.74
C GLU A 71 -17.59 -3.62 -7.03
N LYS A 72 -17.74 -2.78 -8.06
CA LYS A 72 -17.02 -2.89 -9.35
C LYS A 72 -15.65 -2.18 -9.34
N THR A 73 -15.27 -1.60 -8.21
CA THR A 73 -14.00 -0.93 -8.02
C THR A 73 -13.25 -1.48 -6.81
N ILE A 74 -11.94 -1.60 -6.90
CA ILE A 74 -11.07 -2.05 -5.82
C ILE A 74 -9.86 -1.13 -5.77
N LEU A 75 -9.50 -0.65 -4.58
CA LEU A 75 -8.31 0.17 -4.40
C LEU A 75 -7.04 -0.69 -4.58
N ALA A 76 -6.08 -0.21 -5.37
CA ALA A 76 -4.79 -0.88 -5.56
C ALA A 76 -4.10 -1.16 -4.21
N GLY A 77 -3.55 -2.36 -4.05
CA GLY A 77 -2.93 -2.78 -2.79
C GLY A 77 -2.28 -4.17 -2.90
N LYS A 78 -1.53 -4.54 -1.85
CA LYS A 78 -0.74 -5.80 -1.81
C LYS A 78 -1.60 -7.05 -1.77
N GLU A 79 -2.82 -6.96 -1.26
CA GLU A 79 -3.74 -8.08 -1.13
C GLU A 79 -5.13 -7.63 -1.57
N VAL A 80 -5.42 -7.81 -2.85
CA VAL A 80 -6.72 -7.51 -3.46
C VAL A 80 -7.42 -8.84 -3.75
N THR A 81 -8.74 -8.89 -3.53
CA THR A 81 -9.54 -10.08 -3.90
C THR A 81 -10.69 -9.68 -4.80
N ILE A 82 -10.77 -10.33 -5.96
CA ILE A 82 -11.93 -10.35 -6.84
C ILE A 82 -12.71 -11.62 -6.53
N VAL A 83 -14.03 -11.50 -6.36
CA VAL A 83 -14.97 -12.60 -6.20
C VAL A 83 -15.82 -12.67 -7.44
N ASP A 84 -15.77 -13.79 -8.12
CA ASP A 84 -16.66 -14.07 -9.23
C ASP A 84 -17.79 -14.98 -8.81
N THR A 85 -19.00 -14.54 -9.08
CA THR A 85 -20.24 -15.27 -8.86
C THR A 85 -20.73 -15.87 -10.16
N VAL A 86 -20.64 -17.19 -10.27
CA VAL A 86 -20.96 -17.96 -11.47
C VAL A 86 -22.32 -18.64 -11.31
N LYS A 87 -23.25 -18.34 -12.19
CA LYS A 87 -24.55 -19.03 -12.32
C LYS A 87 -24.45 -20.02 -13.46
N LEU A 88 -24.74 -21.25 -13.15
CA LEU A 88 -24.69 -22.39 -14.07
C LEU A 88 -26.11 -22.92 -14.26
N ASP A 89 -26.48 -23.25 -15.48
CA ASP A 89 -27.76 -23.86 -15.87
C ASP A 89 -27.53 -25.01 -16.83
N GLY A 90 -28.37 -26.05 -16.80
CA GLY A 90 -28.27 -27.24 -17.62
C GLY A 90 -27.29 -28.29 -17.09
N LEU A 91 -26.86 -28.20 -15.83
CA LEU A 91 -25.98 -29.20 -15.20
C LEU A 91 -26.69 -30.54 -15.04
N THR A 92 -25.91 -31.62 -15.13
CA THR A 92 -26.40 -32.96 -14.80
C THR A 92 -26.17 -33.25 -13.34
N LYS A 93 -27.27 -33.44 -12.57
CA LYS A 93 -27.23 -33.75 -11.15
C LYS A 93 -26.38 -34.98 -10.85
N GLY A 94 -25.48 -34.86 -9.85
CA GLY A 94 -24.56 -35.91 -9.45
C GLY A 94 -23.25 -35.94 -10.26
N THR A 95 -23.16 -35.18 -11.35
CA THR A 95 -21.94 -35.04 -12.15
C THR A 95 -20.94 -34.11 -11.44
N LYS A 96 -19.68 -34.52 -11.49
CA LYS A 96 -18.57 -33.70 -10.98
C LYS A 96 -18.10 -32.72 -12.05
N TYR A 97 -18.06 -31.44 -11.70
CA TYR A 97 -17.58 -30.36 -12.56
C TYR A 97 -16.37 -29.66 -11.96
N GLN A 98 -15.55 -29.07 -12.82
CA GLN A 98 -14.46 -28.15 -12.45
C GLN A 98 -14.62 -26.85 -13.21
N LEU A 99 -14.79 -25.76 -12.45
CA LEU A 99 -14.71 -24.38 -12.96
C LEU A 99 -13.27 -23.91 -12.87
N LYS A 100 -12.70 -23.44 -13.97
CA LYS A 100 -11.38 -22.81 -14.04
C LYS A 100 -11.56 -21.36 -14.44
N GLY A 101 -10.99 -20.45 -13.65
CA GLY A 101 -11.08 -19.03 -13.95
C GLY A 101 -9.74 -18.33 -13.81
N TRP A 102 -9.58 -17.23 -14.54
CA TRP A 102 -8.39 -16.39 -14.51
C TRP A 102 -8.69 -14.94 -14.81
N GLN A 103 -7.76 -14.06 -14.47
CA GLN A 103 -7.89 -12.64 -14.67
C GLN A 103 -7.19 -12.20 -15.96
N MET A 104 -7.85 -11.31 -16.70
CA MET A 104 -7.33 -10.66 -17.92
C MET A 104 -7.13 -9.18 -17.68
N LEU A 105 -6.10 -8.59 -18.30
CA LEU A 105 -5.95 -7.15 -18.47
C LEU A 105 -6.78 -6.72 -19.68
N LYS A 106 -7.84 -5.91 -19.46
CA LYS A 106 -8.82 -5.56 -20.51
C LYS A 106 -8.15 -4.85 -21.69
N GLU A 107 -7.40 -3.80 -21.40
CA GLU A 107 -6.81 -2.93 -22.43
C GLU A 107 -5.75 -3.65 -23.27
N GLU A 108 -5.01 -4.55 -22.68
CA GLU A 108 -3.97 -5.33 -23.36
C GLU A 108 -4.51 -6.61 -24.00
N ASN A 109 -5.74 -7.01 -23.65
CA ASN A 109 -6.33 -8.31 -23.99
C ASN A 109 -5.36 -9.46 -23.71
N ALA A 110 -4.74 -9.42 -22.53
CA ALA A 110 -3.69 -10.35 -22.10
C ALA A 110 -3.98 -10.93 -20.72
N GLU A 111 -3.50 -12.14 -20.45
CA GLU A 111 -3.58 -12.76 -19.13
C GLU A 111 -2.84 -11.91 -18.08
N LEU A 112 -3.43 -11.76 -16.89
CA LEU A 112 -2.79 -11.09 -15.77
C LEU A 112 -1.73 -12.01 -15.17
N ILE A 113 -0.47 -11.58 -15.27
CA ILE A 113 0.69 -12.28 -14.71
C ILE A 113 1.26 -11.46 -13.55
N ILE A 114 1.30 -12.03 -12.36
CA ILE A 114 1.93 -11.45 -11.16
C ILE A 114 3.05 -12.38 -10.71
N ASP A 115 4.25 -11.84 -10.54
CA ASP A 115 5.46 -12.60 -10.14
C ASP A 115 5.72 -13.82 -11.03
N GLY A 116 5.47 -13.67 -12.34
CA GLY A 116 5.66 -14.73 -13.34
C GLY A 116 4.60 -15.84 -13.34
N LYS A 117 3.50 -15.68 -12.59
CA LYS A 117 2.39 -16.62 -12.53
C LYS A 117 1.09 -15.96 -12.98
N ARG A 118 0.26 -16.70 -13.72
CA ARG A 118 -1.09 -16.27 -14.04
C ARG A 118 -1.93 -16.17 -12.77
N VAL A 119 -2.72 -15.10 -12.66
CA VAL A 119 -3.72 -14.96 -11.60
C VAL A 119 -4.92 -15.81 -11.98
N GLU A 120 -4.99 -17.02 -11.44
CA GLU A 120 -6.01 -18.03 -11.71
C GLU A 120 -6.42 -18.76 -10.44
N ASN A 121 -7.59 -19.36 -10.48
CA ASN A 121 -8.06 -20.29 -9.47
C ASN A 121 -9.00 -21.31 -10.12
N ASP A 122 -9.19 -22.47 -9.47
CA ASP A 122 -10.13 -23.48 -9.88
C ASP A 122 -11.00 -23.93 -8.71
N TYR A 123 -12.23 -24.32 -9.03
CA TYR A 123 -13.20 -24.82 -8.07
C TYR A 123 -13.86 -26.07 -8.59
N THR A 124 -13.78 -27.17 -7.82
CA THR A 124 -14.37 -28.45 -8.18
C THR A 124 -15.55 -28.73 -7.28
N PHE A 125 -16.68 -29.12 -7.88
CA PHE A 125 -17.94 -29.39 -7.18
C PHE A 125 -18.68 -30.57 -7.80
N VAL A 126 -19.69 -31.07 -7.10
CA VAL A 126 -20.67 -32.04 -7.63
C VAL A 126 -21.99 -31.31 -7.75
N ALA A 127 -22.60 -31.37 -8.93
CA ALA A 127 -23.89 -30.73 -9.13
C ALA A 127 -24.97 -31.38 -8.26
N ASP A 128 -25.60 -30.62 -7.39
CA ASP A 128 -26.71 -31.01 -6.54
C ASP A 128 -28.08 -30.68 -7.18
N ASP A 129 -28.07 -29.79 -8.19
CA ASP A 129 -29.25 -29.45 -8.99
C ASP A 129 -28.81 -29.10 -10.43
N GLU A 130 -29.76 -28.95 -11.36
CA GLU A 130 -29.54 -28.51 -12.74
C GLU A 130 -29.10 -27.05 -12.81
N GLU A 131 -29.57 -26.22 -11.88
CA GLU A 131 -29.16 -24.84 -11.72
C GLU A 131 -28.33 -24.69 -10.43
N MET A 132 -27.14 -24.09 -10.54
CA MET A 132 -26.26 -23.83 -9.39
C MET A 132 -25.67 -22.43 -9.43
N LYS A 133 -25.39 -21.93 -8.24
CA LYS A 133 -24.57 -20.73 -8.05
C LYS A 133 -23.31 -21.12 -7.29
N VAL A 134 -22.15 -20.83 -7.87
CA VAL A 134 -20.85 -21.06 -7.25
C VAL A 134 -20.06 -19.75 -7.20
N GLU A 135 -19.12 -19.66 -6.28
CA GLU A 135 -18.23 -18.49 -6.15
C GLU A 135 -16.78 -18.94 -6.24
N ILE A 136 -15.98 -18.21 -6.99
CA ILE A 136 -14.55 -18.40 -7.11
C ILE A 136 -13.84 -17.08 -6.81
N SER A 137 -12.76 -17.13 -6.03
CA SER A 137 -12.07 -15.92 -5.57
C SER A 137 -10.62 -15.91 -6.06
N TYR A 138 -10.14 -14.72 -6.44
CA TYR A 138 -8.79 -14.48 -6.90
C TYR A 138 -8.14 -13.45 -5.98
N THR A 139 -7.10 -13.85 -5.22
CA THR A 139 -6.37 -12.95 -4.33
C THR A 139 -4.95 -12.77 -4.85
N PHE A 140 -4.53 -11.52 -5.05
CA PHE A 140 -3.24 -11.19 -5.66
C PHE A 140 -2.78 -9.78 -5.27
N ASN A 141 -1.52 -9.47 -5.58
CA ASN A 141 -0.94 -8.13 -5.40
C ASN A 141 -1.29 -7.23 -6.59
N ALA A 142 -2.14 -6.23 -6.34
CA ALA A 142 -2.57 -5.24 -7.33
C ALA A 142 -1.93 -3.86 -7.14
N SER A 143 -0.85 -3.72 -6.34
CA SER A 143 -0.23 -2.41 -6.05
C SER A 143 0.25 -1.68 -7.31
N ALA A 144 0.61 -2.41 -8.38
CA ALA A 144 1.04 -1.85 -9.66
C ALA A 144 -0.10 -1.72 -10.71
N LEU A 145 -1.33 -2.08 -10.35
CA LEU A 145 -2.47 -2.17 -11.29
C LEU A 145 -3.42 -0.97 -11.22
N GLY A 146 -3.09 0.07 -10.47
CA GLY A 146 -3.92 1.27 -10.37
C GLY A 146 -4.27 1.85 -11.76
N GLY A 147 -5.56 2.10 -12.00
CA GLY A 147 -6.11 2.56 -13.27
C GLY A 147 -6.40 1.46 -14.30
N LYS A 148 -6.14 0.16 -13.98
CA LYS A 148 -6.39 -0.97 -14.90
C LYS A 148 -7.77 -1.58 -14.70
N ASN A 149 -8.40 -2.00 -15.80
CA ASN A 149 -9.59 -2.84 -15.79
C ASN A 149 -9.19 -4.31 -15.90
N LEU A 150 -9.71 -5.12 -15.00
CA LEU A 150 -9.54 -6.57 -15.02
C LEU A 150 -10.84 -7.24 -15.41
N VAL A 151 -10.77 -8.27 -16.25
CA VAL A 151 -11.92 -9.08 -16.69
C VAL A 151 -11.67 -10.52 -16.28
N THR A 152 -12.66 -11.13 -15.63
CA THR A 152 -12.57 -12.53 -15.24
C THR A 152 -13.06 -13.41 -16.39
N PHE A 153 -12.28 -14.43 -16.78
CA PHE A 153 -12.64 -15.44 -17.76
C PHE A 153 -12.83 -16.79 -17.07
N GLU A 154 -13.80 -17.60 -17.54
CA GLU A 154 -14.09 -18.93 -16.99
C GLU A 154 -14.27 -19.97 -18.07
N GLU A 155 -13.89 -21.19 -17.70
CA GLU A 155 -14.20 -22.44 -18.42
C GLU A 155 -14.76 -23.47 -17.45
N LEU A 156 -15.87 -24.10 -17.82
CA LEU A 156 -16.45 -25.20 -17.10
C LEU A 156 -16.13 -26.52 -17.78
N TYR A 157 -15.67 -27.47 -16.99
CA TYR A 157 -15.36 -28.83 -17.44
C TYR A 157 -16.23 -29.86 -16.73
N ASP A 158 -16.77 -30.81 -17.46
CA ASP A 158 -17.16 -32.09 -16.89
C ASP A 158 -15.91 -32.84 -16.42
N PHE A 159 -15.83 -33.08 -15.13
CA PHE A 159 -14.70 -33.66 -14.44
C PHE A 159 -15.00 -35.04 -13.88
N SER A 160 -15.99 -35.72 -14.48
CA SER A 160 -16.35 -37.13 -14.16
C SER A 160 -15.18 -38.07 -14.42
N ASN A 161 -14.40 -37.83 -15.47
CA ASN A 161 -13.10 -38.45 -15.69
C ASN A 161 -11.99 -37.40 -15.51
N PRO A 162 -11.28 -37.37 -14.36
CA PRO A 162 -10.21 -36.40 -14.11
C PRO A 162 -9.01 -36.51 -15.09
N ASP A 163 -8.80 -37.66 -15.71
CA ASP A 163 -7.71 -37.88 -16.65
C ASP A 163 -8.03 -37.30 -18.05
N GLU A 164 -9.32 -37.16 -18.37
CA GLU A 164 -9.80 -36.60 -19.64
C GLU A 164 -10.99 -35.66 -19.40
N PRO A 165 -10.79 -34.47 -18.77
CA PRO A 165 -11.87 -33.51 -18.53
C PRO A 165 -12.39 -32.93 -19.86
N VAL A 166 -13.72 -32.83 -19.99
CA VAL A 166 -14.38 -32.30 -21.20
C VAL A 166 -14.88 -30.90 -20.92
N LYS A 167 -14.43 -29.90 -21.70
CA LYS A 167 -14.98 -28.53 -21.62
C LYS A 167 -16.43 -28.53 -22.10
N VAL A 168 -17.35 -28.05 -21.25
CA VAL A 168 -18.79 -28.05 -21.51
C VAL A 168 -19.39 -26.64 -21.63
N ALA A 169 -18.75 -25.63 -21.08
CA ALA A 169 -19.14 -24.23 -21.24
C ALA A 169 -17.95 -23.28 -21.01
N GLU A 170 -18.06 -22.05 -21.45
CA GLU A 170 -17.08 -21.00 -21.20
C GLU A 170 -17.73 -19.61 -21.21
N HIS A 171 -17.13 -18.68 -20.47
CA HIS A 171 -17.42 -17.25 -20.56
C HIS A 171 -16.11 -16.49 -20.69
N LYS A 172 -15.85 -15.92 -21.89
CA LYS A 172 -14.59 -15.27 -22.26
C LYS A 172 -14.83 -14.02 -23.11
N ASP A 173 -15.71 -13.17 -22.64
CA ASP A 173 -15.95 -11.88 -23.29
C ASP A 173 -15.15 -10.77 -22.60
N ILE A 174 -14.10 -10.28 -23.28
CA ILE A 174 -13.23 -9.23 -22.75
C ILE A 174 -13.97 -7.89 -22.58
N GLU A 175 -15.09 -7.70 -23.27
CA GLU A 175 -15.90 -6.49 -23.20
C GLU A 175 -17.06 -6.58 -22.21
N ASP A 176 -17.23 -7.70 -21.52
CA ASP A 176 -18.32 -7.88 -20.56
C ASP A 176 -18.10 -7.00 -19.31
N ASP A 177 -18.97 -5.99 -19.15
CA ASP A 177 -18.97 -5.11 -17.97
C ASP A 177 -19.36 -5.88 -16.69
N GLY A 178 -20.15 -6.96 -16.81
CA GLY A 178 -20.50 -7.86 -15.71
C GLY A 178 -19.27 -8.55 -15.11
N GLN A 179 -18.24 -8.80 -15.91
CA GLN A 179 -16.98 -9.42 -15.55
C GLN A 179 -15.85 -8.42 -15.28
N THR A 180 -16.08 -7.14 -15.54
CA THR A 180 -15.06 -6.10 -15.42
C THR A 180 -15.03 -5.52 -14.00
N VAL A 181 -13.81 -5.43 -13.42
CA VAL A 181 -13.51 -4.75 -12.15
C VAL A 181 -12.38 -3.75 -12.38
N LEU A 182 -12.59 -2.49 -11.99
CA LEU A 182 -11.58 -1.44 -12.05
C LEU A 182 -10.70 -1.45 -10.79
N ILE A 183 -9.40 -1.56 -10.96
CA ILE A 183 -8.44 -1.29 -9.89
C ILE A 183 -8.18 0.21 -9.85
N THR A 184 -8.65 0.91 -8.83
CA THR A 184 -8.44 2.36 -8.69
C THR A 184 -7.05 2.67 -8.15
N GLU A 185 -6.48 3.81 -8.58
CA GLU A 185 -5.19 4.27 -8.07
C GLU A 185 -5.25 4.63 -6.58
N ARG A 186 -4.21 4.28 -5.84
CA ARG A 186 -4.00 4.74 -4.47
C ARG A 186 -3.34 6.12 -4.51
N ILE A 187 -4.06 7.14 -4.09
CA ILE A 187 -3.56 8.52 -4.03
C ILE A 187 -3.19 8.83 -2.58
N ILE A 188 -1.89 9.06 -2.34
CA ILE A 188 -1.39 9.48 -1.03
C ILE A 188 -1.36 11.01 -0.98
N LYS A 189 -2.03 11.59 0.04
CA LYS A 189 -2.05 13.01 0.32
C LYS A 189 -1.15 13.33 1.51
N ILE A 190 -0.54 14.51 1.48
CA ILE A 190 0.33 15.02 2.53
C ILE A 190 -0.12 16.43 2.93
N HIS A 191 -0.33 16.64 4.24
CA HIS A 191 -0.64 17.92 4.85
C HIS A 191 0.32 18.16 6.00
N THR A 192 0.95 19.31 6.05
CA THR A 192 2.04 19.54 6.97
C THR A 192 1.89 20.86 7.72
N THR A 193 2.48 20.98 8.93
CA THR A 193 2.51 22.20 9.73
C THR A 193 3.78 22.24 10.55
N ALA A 194 4.65 23.23 10.27
CA ALA A 194 5.88 23.47 11.00
C ALA A 194 5.65 24.44 12.19
N THR A 195 6.20 24.09 13.35
CA THR A 195 6.17 24.92 14.57
C THR A 195 7.43 24.67 15.42
N ASP A 196 7.63 25.45 16.48
CA ASP A 196 8.51 25.00 17.56
C ASP A 196 7.80 23.97 18.47
N LYS A 197 8.50 23.49 19.50
CA LYS A 197 7.96 22.54 20.50
C LYS A 197 6.75 23.06 21.29
N ASP A 198 6.53 24.39 21.32
CA ASP A 198 5.45 25.05 22.04
C ASP A 198 4.31 25.49 21.08
N GLY A 199 4.38 25.11 19.79
CA GLY A 199 3.38 25.41 18.76
C GLY A 199 3.53 26.81 18.15
N ASN A 200 4.64 27.52 18.36
CA ASN A 200 4.86 28.86 17.82
C ASN A 200 5.46 28.82 16.42
N LYS A 201 5.11 29.83 15.61
CA LYS A 201 5.68 30.07 14.27
C LYS A 201 6.69 31.21 14.23
N GLU A 202 6.83 31.94 15.33
CA GLU A 202 7.78 33.02 15.49
C GLU A 202 8.84 32.62 16.52
N LEU A 203 10.06 32.40 16.08
CA LEU A 203 11.18 31.92 16.89
C LEU A 203 12.21 33.02 17.07
N LYS A 204 13.06 32.86 18.08
CA LYS A 204 14.27 33.68 18.24
C LYS A 204 15.45 32.97 17.62
N ALA A 205 16.26 33.68 16.86
CA ALA A 205 17.54 33.19 16.38
C ALA A 205 18.44 32.77 17.56
N GLY A 206 19.11 31.65 17.45
CA GLY A 206 19.94 31.12 18.53
C GLY A 206 20.58 29.78 18.15
N LYS A 207 21.42 29.27 19.07
CA LYS A 207 21.98 27.92 18.95
C LYS A 207 20.91 26.90 19.33
N ASP A 208 20.96 25.72 18.70
CA ASP A 208 20.10 24.57 19.01
C ASP A 208 18.58 24.89 18.93
N VAL A 209 18.17 25.62 17.89
CA VAL A 209 16.76 25.85 17.58
C VAL A 209 16.19 24.58 16.99
N THR A 210 15.00 24.19 17.45
CA THR A 210 14.29 23.02 16.92
C THR A 210 12.98 23.45 16.28
N ILE A 211 12.80 23.08 15.01
CA ILE A 211 11.53 23.14 14.28
C ILE A 211 10.97 21.70 14.24
N ILE A 212 9.70 21.55 14.57
CA ILE A 212 8.96 20.31 14.48
C ILE A 212 7.95 20.46 13.36
N ASP A 213 8.07 19.62 12.35
CA ASP A 213 7.06 19.50 11.31
C ASP A 213 6.13 18.35 11.64
N THR A 214 4.84 18.66 11.73
CA THR A 214 3.77 17.71 11.98
C THR A 214 3.11 17.38 10.63
N VAL A 215 3.29 16.17 10.17
CA VAL A 215 2.85 15.69 8.85
C VAL A 215 1.67 14.73 9.02
N THR A 216 0.53 15.07 8.40
CA THR A 216 -0.64 14.19 8.27
C THR A 216 -0.63 13.56 6.88
N LEU A 217 -0.63 12.25 6.84
CA LEU A 217 -0.62 11.43 5.63
C LEU A 217 -1.96 10.70 5.50
N GLU A 218 -2.56 10.71 4.32
CA GLU A 218 -3.81 10.01 4.01
C GLU A 218 -3.61 9.11 2.78
N GLY A 219 -4.28 7.97 2.75
CA GLY A 219 -4.22 7.02 1.64
C GLY A 219 -3.01 6.09 1.70
N LEU A 220 -2.36 5.94 2.85
CA LEU A 220 -1.26 4.99 3.04
C LEU A 220 -1.75 3.55 2.87
N GLU A 221 -0.88 2.68 2.38
CA GLU A 221 -1.11 1.24 2.37
C GLU A 221 -0.62 0.64 3.69
N VAL A 222 -1.55 0.06 4.47
CA VAL A 222 -1.25 -0.55 5.78
C VAL A 222 -0.22 -1.67 5.62
N GLY A 223 0.77 -1.72 6.53
CA GLY A 223 1.88 -2.68 6.48
C GLY A 223 3.01 -2.30 5.52
N THR A 224 2.88 -1.20 4.76
CA THR A 224 3.97 -0.68 3.92
C THR A 224 4.91 0.20 4.74
N GLN A 225 6.20 0.03 4.51
CA GLN A 225 7.22 0.89 5.07
C GLN A 225 7.39 2.14 4.20
N TYR A 226 7.35 3.29 4.85
CA TYR A 226 7.54 4.61 4.23
C TYR A 226 8.71 5.34 4.86
N LYS A 227 9.34 6.23 4.07
CA LYS A 227 10.35 7.18 4.53
C LYS A 227 9.91 8.60 4.18
N LEU A 228 9.73 9.42 5.20
CA LEU A 228 9.51 10.86 5.06
C LEU A 228 10.86 11.55 5.16
N VAL A 229 11.19 12.39 4.19
CA VAL A 229 12.41 13.21 4.15
C VAL A 229 11.99 14.66 4.13
N GLY A 230 12.43 15.45 5.11
CA GLY A 230 12.16 16.87 5.16
C GLY A 230 13.43 17.71 5.18
N TRP A 231 13.36 18.94 4.70
CA TRP A 231 14.45 19.92 4.76
C TRP A 231 13.95 21.34 4.84
N GLN A 232 14.83 22.24 5.26
CA GLN A 232 14.51 23.65 5.44
C GLN A 232 14.93 24.47 4.22
N MET A 233 14.04 25.37 3.77
CA MET A 233 14.27 26.34 2.71
C MET A 233 14.34 27.76 3.26
N LEU A 234 15.25 28.58 2.73
CA LEU A 234 15.24 30.03 2.90
C LEU A 234 14.16 30.61 1.98
N LYS A 235 13.12 31.21 2.53
CA LYS A 235 11.94 31.65 1.78
C LYS A 235 12.26 32.68 0.71
N GLU A 236 12.94 33.75 1.10
CA GLU A 236 13.24 34.90 0.24
C GLU A 236 14.19 34.52 -0.90
N GLU A 237 15.16 33.66 -0.63
CA GLU A 237 16.15 33.20 -1.61
C GLU A 237 15.64 32.04 -2.45
N ASN A 238 14.53 31.40 -2.04
CA ASN A 238 14.03 30.14 -2.61
C ASN A 238 15.14 29.09 -2.75
N ALA A 239 15.96 28.96 -1.70
CA ALA A 239 17.15 28.13 -1.68
C ALA A 239 17.19 27.23 -0.44
N GLU A 240 17.86 26.08 -0.53
CA GLU A 240 18.06 25.19 0.61
C GLU A 240 18.87 25.88 1.72
N LEU A 241 18.43 25.70 2.98
CA LEU A 241 19.18 26.18 4.13
C LEU A 241 20.42 25.31 4.35
N LEU A 242 21.60 25.91 4.21
CA LEU A 242 22.88 25.27 4.46
C LEU A 242 23.51 25.82 5.74
N ILE A 243 23.79 24.97 6.70
CA ILE A 243 24.57 25.30 7.91
C ILE A 243 25.91 24.55 7.80
N ASN A 244 27.01 25.32 7.82
CA ASN A 244 28.37 24.77 7.62
C ASN A 244 28.51 23.94 6.31
N GLY A 245 27.80 24.36 5.24
CA GLY A 245 27.82 23.71 3.94
C GLY A 245 27.01 22.41 3.86
N LYS A 246 26.24 22.07 4.88
CA LYS A 246 25.34 20.93 4.90
C LYS A 246 23.89 21.39 4.92
N ARG A 247 23.03 20.74 4.13
CA ARG A 247 21.58 20.97 4.15
C ARG A 247 20.99 20.64 5.53
N VAL A 248 20.13 21.51 6.03
CA VAL A 248 19.35 21.23 7.23
C VAL A 248 18.21 20.33 6.83
N GLU A 249 18.40 19.04 7.03
CA GLU A 249 17.45 17.98 6.70
C GLU A 249 17.27 16.99 7.84
N SER A 250 16.15 16.31 7.84
CA SER A 250 15.84 15.22 8.76
C SER A 250 14.95 14.21 8.07
N ASP A 251 14.95 12.97 8.53
CA ASP A 251 14.10 11.92 7.98
C ASP A 251 13.47 11.07 9.09
N TYR A 252 12.33 10.46 8.74
CA TYR A 252 11.63 9.55 9.62
C TYR A 252 11.11 8.35 8.81
N THR A 253 11.48 7.15 9.24
CA THR A 253 11.03 5.90 8.62
C THR A 253 10.03 5.19 9.53
N PHE A 254 8.90 4.76 8.97
CA PHE A 254 7.81 4.12 9.71
C PHE A 254 7.13 3.04 8.87
N ILE A 255 6.37 2.16 9.53
CA ILE A 255 5.45 1.22 8.87
C ILE A 255 4.04 1.78 9.09
N ALA A 256 3.25 1.90 8.03
CA ALA A 256 1.88 2.37 8.14
C ALA A 256 1.04 1.34 8.91
N ASP A 257 0.48 1.74 10.05
CA ASP A 257 -0.46 0.94 10.85
C ASP A 257 -1.93 1.29 10.54
N SER A 258 -2.14 2.37 9.78
CA SER A 258 -3.44 2.89 9.37
C SER A 258 -3.33 3.58 8.02
N GLU A 259 -4.43 3.69 7.27
CA GLU A 259 -4.49 4.47 6.02
C GLU A 259 -4.27 5.97 6.23
N THR A 260 -4.49 6.46 7.44
CA THR A 260 -4.23 7.84 7.85
C THR A 260 -3.31 7.85 9.06
N MET A 261 -2.17 8.51 8.95
CA MET A 261 -1.19 8.64 10.03
C MET A 261 -0.75 10.09 10.23
N LYS A 262 -0.36 10.38 11.46
CA LYS A 262 0.27 11.64 11.83
C LYS A 262 1.67 11.33 12.35
N VAL A 263 2.68 11.93 11.72
CA VAL A 263 4.10 11.75 12.08
C VAL A 263 4.77 13.10 12.30
N GLU A 264 5.87 13.12 13.04
CA GLU A 264 6.61 14.34 13.32
C GLU A 264 8.06 14.18 12.87
N VAL A 265 8.59 15.23 12.22
CA VAL A 265 9.99 15.34 11.83
C VAL A 265 10.60 16.54 12.50
N ALA A 266 11.68 16.36 13.25
CA ALA A 266 12.34 17.43 13.99
C ALA A 266 13.66 17.83 13.33
N PHE A 267 13.87 19.14 13.20
CA PHE A 267 15.09 19.76 12.65
C PHE A 267 15.74 20.59 13.76
N THR A 268 16.93 20.19 14.23
CA THR A 268 17.68 20.94 15.23
C THR A 268 18.98 21.46 14.63
N PHE A 269 19.17 22.77 14.65
CA PHE A 269 20.30 23.42 14.00
C PHE A 269 20.68 24.76 14.65
N ASP A 270 21.85 25.30 14.28
CA ASP A 270 22.30 26.63 14.70
C ASP A 270 21.64 27.71 13.81
N ALA A 271 20.68 28.43 14.36
CA ALA A 271 19.93 29.49 13.69
C ALA A 271 20.44 30.90 14.01
N THR A 272 21.66 31.06 14.57
CA THR A 272 22.19 32.39 15.00
C THR A 272 22.32 33.40 13.86
N SER A 273 22.44 32.94 12.61
CA SER A 273 22.52 33.78 11.40
C SER A 273 21.17 34.04 10.72
N LEU A 274 20.07 33.58 11.30
CA LEU A 274 18.73 33.62 10.67
C LEU A 274 17.86 34.76 11.19
N ASP A 275 18.43 35.72 11.91
CA ASP A 275 17.70 36.87 12.43
C ASP A 275 16.97 37.63 11.31
N GLY A 276 15.66 37.86 11.43
CA GLY A 276 14.79 38.46 10.43
C GLY A 276 14.44 37.57 9.23
N LYS A 277 14.93 36.34 9.16
CA LYS A 277 14.68 35.41 8.05
C LYS A 277 13.41 34.57 8.24
N GLN A 278 12.88 34.07 7.11
CA GLN A 278 11.79 33.08 7.09
C GLN A 278 12.30 31.77 6.51
N LEU A 279 11.91 30.67 7.15
CA LEU A 279 12.13 29.31 6.65
C LEU A 279 10.81 28.67 6.27
N VAL A 280 10.87 27.81 5.26
CA VAL A 280 9.74 26.94 4.87
C VAL A 280 10.23 25.51 4.87
N THR A 281 9.50 24.61 5.49
CA THR A 281 9.83 23.18 5.50
C THR A 281 9.25 22.52 4.24
N PHE A 282 10.07 21.76 3.53
CA PHE A 282 9.68 20.94 2.38
C PHE A 282 9.78 19.47 2.74
N GLU A 283 8.88 18.61 2.19
CA GLU A 283 8.85 17.18 2.45
C GLU A 283 8.65 16.36 1.17
N GLU A 284 9.24 15.17 1.19
CA GLU A 284 8.99 14.09 0.24
C GLU A 284 8.71 12.79 0.98
N LEU A 285 7.68 12.04 0.55
CA LEU A 285 7.39 10.72 1.06
C LEU A 285 7.77 9.66 0.04
N TYR A 286 8.49 8.65 0.50
CA TYR A 286 8.94 7.52 -0.29
C TYR A 286 8.30 6.23 0.23
N ASP A 287 7.81 5.40 -0.68
CA ASP A 287 7.46 4.00 -0.44
C ASP A 287 8.74 3.16 -0.50
N LEU A 288 9.01 2.38 0.54
CA LEU A 288 10.15 1.49 0.69
C LEU A 288 9.76 0.01 0.50
N SER A 289 8.67 -0.31 -0.21
CA SER A 289 8.32 -1.70 -0.55
C SER A 289 9.46 -2.40 -1.29
N ASN A 290 10.22 -1.66 -2.11
CA ASN A 290 11.52 -2.05 -2.63
C ASN A 290 12.60 -1.11 -2.04
N PRO A 291 13.32 -1.51 -0.98
CA PRO A 291 14.31 -0.66 -0.33
C PRO A 291 15.49 -0.27 -1.23
N ASP A 292 15.81 -1.07 -2.26
CA ASP A 292 16.88 -0.80 -3.21
C ASP A 292 16.48 0.26 -4.25
N GLU A 293 15.17 0.45 -4.47
CA GLU A 293 14.59 1.43 -5.38
C GLU A 293 13.42 2.17 -4.69
N PRO A 294 13.68 3.08 -3.73
CA PRO A 294 12.63 3.85 -3.06
C PRO A 294 11.81 4.66 -4.08
N LYS A 295 10.48 4.50 -4.05
CA LYS A 295 9.57 5.22 -4.94
C LYS A 295 8.99 6.44 -4.24
N LYS A 296 9.25 7.65 -4.78
CA LYS A 296 8.55 8.86 -4.30
C LYS A 296 7.06 8.76 -4.63
N VAL A 297 6.20 8.88 -3.60
CA VAL A 297 4.75 8.72 -3.73
C VAL A 297 3.98 10.02 -3.55
N THR A 298 4.51 10.99 -2.79
CA THR A 298 3.94 12.34 -2.68
C THR A 298 5.00 13.31 -2.17
N GLU A 299 4.72 14.61 -2.27
CA GLU A 299 5.59 15.68 -1.78
C GLU A 299 4.77 16.91 -1.36
N HIS A 300 5.33 17.73 -0.47
CA HIS A 300 4.85 19.06 -0.16
C HIS A 300 6.00 20.06 -0.29
N LYS A 301 5.97 20.92 -1.31
CA LYS A 301 7.06 21.86 -1.68
C LYS A 301 6.49 23.20 -2.12
N ASP A 302 5.61 23.77 -1.32
CA ASP A 302 5.09 25.11 -1.56
C ASP A 302 5.83 26.14 -0.72
N ILE A 303 6.70 26.93 -1.36
CA ILE A 303 7.51 27.98 -0.70
C ILE A 303 6.65 29.09 -0.08
N GLU A 304 5.40 29.24 -0.53
CA GLU A 304 4.46 30.24 -0.02
C GLU A 304 3.53 29.70 1.07
N ASP A 305 3.64 28.42 1.42
CA ASP A 305 2.79 27.82 2.44
C ASP A 305 3.04 28.44 3.82
N LYS A 306 2.03 29.13 4.33
CA LYS A 306 2.04 29.71 5.67
C LYS A 306 2.01 28.67 6.79
N GLY A 307 1.46 27.49 6.50
CA GLY A 307 1.45 26.33 7.39
C GLY A 307 2.86 25.83 7.67
N GLN A 308 3.75 25.96 6.70
CA GLN A 308 5.15 25.52 6.75
C GLN A 308 6.14 26.64 7.05
N THR A 309 5.68 27.89 7.10
CA THR A 309 6.56 29.04 7.31
C THR A 309 6.84 29.28 8.78
N ILE A 310 8.13 29.37 9.15
CA ILE A 310 8.65 29.79 10.44
C ILE A 310 9.38 31.14 10.25
N THR A 311 9.11 32.11 11.12
CA THR A 311 9.73 33.43 11.07
C THR A 311 10.69 33.59 12.26
N PHE A 312 11.94 33.98 12.01
CA PHE A 312 12.87 34.39 13.03
C PHE A 312 12.72 35.88 13.28
N LYS A 313 12.38 36.27 14.55
CA LYS A 313 12.20 37.67 14.92
C LYS A 313 13.55 38.40 14.83
N GLU A 314 13.52 39.60 14.30
CA GLU A 314 14.66 40.48 14.35
C GLU A 314 15.11 40.71 15.80
N LYS A 315 16.42 40.65 16.03
CA LYS A 315 16.98 41.01 17.32
C LYS A 315 16.67 42.51 17.55
N PRO A 316 16.06 42.90 18.71
CA PRO A 316 15.91 44.32 19.03
C PRO A 316 17.28 45.01 18.88
N GLU A 317 17.34 46.09 18.12
CA GLU A 317 18.55 46.92 18.09
C GLU A 317 18.93 47.26 19.53
N GLU A 318 20.16 46.90 19.91
CA GLU A 318 20.68 47.32 21.23
C GLU A 318 20.72 48.83 21.19
N PRO A 319 20.02 49.54 22.14
CA PRO A 319 19.98 51.00 22.11
C PRO A 319 21.41 51.51 22.01
N GLU A 320 21.68 52.33 20.99
CA GLU A 320 22.97 52.98 20.84
C GLU A 320 23.41 53.51 22.17
N LYS A 321 24.57 53.06 22.65
CA LYS A 321 25.18 53.53 23.87
C LYS A 321 25.28 55.05 23.75
N PRO A 322 24.65 55.83 24.66
CA PRO A 322 24.72 57.28 24.55
C PRO A 322 26.17 57.72 24.35
N GLU A 323 26.40 58.46 23.29
CA GLU A 323 27.72 59.07 23.08
C GLU A 323 28.10 59.80 24.34
N THR A 324 29.22 59.46 24.93
CA THR A 324 29.74 60.18 26.08
C THR A 324 29.89 61.65 25.69
N PRO A 325 29.28 62.60 26.41
CA PRO A 325 29.41 64.02 26.11
C PRO A 325 30.87 64.37 26.00
N PRO A 326 31.29 65.28 25.08
CA PRO A 326 32.68 65.68 24.95
C PRO A 326 33.16 66.23 26.31
N THR A 327 34.28 65.67 26.76
CA THR A 327 34.93 66.08 28.00
C THR A 327 35.22 67.60 27.92
N PRO A 328 34.72 68.43 28.92
CA PRO A 328 35.02 69.85 28.95
C PRO A 328 36.53 70.06 29.05
N GLU A 329 37.09 70.90 28.17
CA GLU A 329 38.49 71.34 28.29
C GLU A 329 38.79 71.94 29.64
N LYS A 330 39.79 71.43 30.35
CA LYS A 330 40.30 71.93 31.63
C LYS A 330 40.92 73.31 31.43
N PRO A 331 40.53 74.33 32.25
CA PRO A 331 41.28 75.56 32.31
C PRO A 331 42.66 75.33 32.93
N ASN A 332 43.69 75.92 32.29
CA ASN A 332 45.04 75.96 32.81
C ASN A 332 45.11 76.64 34.17
N ARG A 333 45.60 75.90 35.18
CA ARG A 333 45.92 76.51 36.51
C ARG A 333 47.26 75.97 37.00
N PRO A 334 48.10 76.81 37.60
CA PRO A 334 49.50 76.47 37.90
C PRO A 334 49.64 75.48 39.04
N SER A 335 50.72 74.74 39.01
CA SER A 335 51.20 73.81 40.03
C SER A 335 51.41 74.47 41.40
N ASP A 336 50.85 73.83 42.44
CA ASP A 336 51.47 73.54 43.71
C ASP A 336 50.47 72.89 44.66
N SER A 337 50.70 71.58 44.99
CA SER A 337 50.12 70.98 46.17
C SER A 337 50.77 69.61 46.49
N PRO A 338 50.88 69.28 47.78
CA PRO A 338 51.83 68.24 48.21
C PRO A 338 51.36 66.82 48.02
N LYS A 339 52.33 65.93 47.78
CA LYS A 339 52.16 64.45 47.73
C LYS A 339 51.76 63.93 49.10
N THR A 340 50.60 63.33 49.21
CA THR A 340 50.29 62.33 50.29
C THR A 340 50.26 60.97 49.60
N GLY A 341 51.28 60.16 49.90
CA GLY A 341 51.41 58.85 49.34
C GLY A 341 50.56 57.79 50.09
N ASP A 342 49.78 57.03 49.41
CA ASP A 342 49.39 55.69 49.84
C ASP A 342 49.73 54.69 48.73
N SER A 343 50.74 53.88 49.02
CA SER A 343 51.28 52.89 48.09
C SER A 343 50.68 51.52 48.37
N THR A 344 49.36 51.44 48.40
CA THR A 344 48.70 50.11 48.54
C THR A 344 48.73 49.42 47.21
N ASN A 345 49.55 48.37 47.13
CA ASN A 345 49.75 47.60 45.92
C ASN A 345 48.55 46.66 45.67
N VAL A 346 47.52 47.16 44.96
CA VAL A 346 46.26 46.42 44.63
C VAL A 346 46.56 45.09 43.95
N MET A 347 47.66 44.95 43.24
CA MET A 347 48.04 43.69 42.57
C MET A 347 48.31 42.56 43.54
N ALA A 348 48.79 42.84 44.77
CA ALA A 348 49.01 41.78 45.77
C ALA A 348 47.72 41.16 46.29
N PHE A 349 46.65 41.95 46.37
CA PHE A 349 45.31 41.41 46.75
C PHE A 349 44.64 40.58 45.67
N ILE A 350 44.84 40.94 44.40
CA ILE A 350 44.35 40.15 43.24
C ILE A 350 45.02 38.78 43.21
N VAL A 351 46.35 38.72 43.43
CA VAL A 351 47.05 37.42 43.46
C VAL A 351 46.64 36.55 44.61
N MET A 352 46.35 37.09 45.81
CA MET A 352 45.86 36.33 46.95
C MET A 352 44.44 35.83 46.73
N LEU A 353 43.57 36.54 46.05
CA LEU A 353 42.20 36.17 45.75
C LEU A 353 42.16 34.99 44.72
N LEU A 354 43.03 35.01 43.73
CA LEU A 354 43.17 33.91 42.75
C LEU A 354 43.76 32.65 43.39
N ALA A 355 44.73 32.76 44.31
CA ALA A 355 45.29 31.62 45.02
C ALA A 355 44.26 30.91 45.94
N SER A 356 43.36 31.67 46.57
CA SER A 356 42.30 31.10 47.45
C SER A 356 41.23 30.37 46.62
N ALA A 357 40.86 30.88 45.42
CA ALA A 357 39.90 30.24 44.53
C ALA A 357 40.46 28.93 43.95
N GLY A 358 41.78 28.90 43.59
CA GLY A 358 42.46 27.70 43.12
C GLY A 358 42.52 26.58 44.17
N GLY A 359 42.74 26.94 45.44
CA GLY A 359 42.77 25.98 46.57
C GLY A 359 41.40 25.31 46.78
N LEU A 360 40.31 26.05 46.73
CA LEU A 360 38.97 25.49 46.88
C LEU A 360 38.56 24.56 45.72
N ALA A 361 38.92 24.89 44.48
CA ALA A 361 38.69 24.02 43.33
C ALA A 361 39.52 22.73 43.38
N GLY A 362 40.76 22.81 43.83
CA GLY A 362 41.64 21.63 44.00
C GLY A 362 41.11 20.64 45.05
N THR A 363 40.63 21.12 46.18
CA THR A 363 40.07 20.27 47.25
C THR A 363 38.72 19.63 46.83
N TYR A 364 37.91 20.33 46.07
CA TYR A 364 36.67 19.78 45.53
C TYR A 364 36.93 18.63 44.52
N LEU A 365 37.87 18.83 43.61
CA LEU A 365 38.27 17.79 42.62
C LEU A 365 38.95 16.57 43.27
N TYR A 366 39.76 16.80 44.34
CA TYR A 366 40.38 15.71 45.12
C TYR A 366 39.32 14.86 45.83
N LYS A 367 38.34 15.48 46.47
CA LYS A 367 37.21 14.82 47.17
C LYS A 367 36.36 13.98 46.16
N ARG A 368 36.12 14.51 44.99
CA ARG A 368 35.34 13.81 43.94
C ARG A 368 36.05 12.59 43.37
N ARG A 369 37.40 12.60 43.27
CA ARG A 369 38.22 11.43 42.86
C ARG A 369 38.26 10.31 43.92
N LYS A 370 38.15 10.66 45.19
CA LYS A 370 38.19 9.68 46.28
C LYS A 370 36.84 8.93 46.40
N MET A 371 35.73 9.56 46.10
CA MET A 371 34.40 8.93 46.11
C MET A 371 34.08 8.04 44.91
N LYS A 372 34.96 8.01 43.87
CA LYS A 372 34.84 7.09 42.72
C LYS A 372 35.71 5.79 42.83
N LYS A 373 36.41 5.62 43.94
CA LYS A 373 37.27 4.44 44.20
C LYS A 373 36.86 3.66 45.44
N SER A 374 35.67 3.92 45.98
CA SER A 374 35.02 3.11 47.02
C SER A 374 33.77 2.40 46.48
#